data_8e9c99e32bc7860fde7215762842234f
#
_entry.id   8e9c99e32bc7860fde7215762842234f
#
_cell.length_a   1.000
_cell.length_b   1.000
_cell.length_c   1.000
_cell.angle_alpha   90.00
_cell.angle_beta   90.00
_cell.angle_gamma   90.00
#
_symmetry.space_group_name_H-M   'P 1'
#
loop_
_entity.id
_entity.type
_entity.pdbx_description
1 polymer ?
#
loop_
_entity_poly.entity_id
_entity_poly.type
_entity_poly.pdbx_seq_one_letter_code
_entity_poly.pdbx_strand_id
1 'polypeptide(L)'
;MHWATAIFDKDAVPVAAAIALGIVVFTRVLNGRPAEVHKRGVRVREGATARRRARRATRLPCGGDRAGQLSFAGVAVLLRDETKHFKVLGTTGTGKSTAIGELLATALERGDRAVFADPDGGYCSRFFDRYRGDVVLNPFEPYSLKWDPFAEIRNAYDIEQLAGSLIPDTHDRTAGEWRGYARTFLGAVLRSCRSSNRADCAELWRLVSEASPEELRLVVAGTPAQPFLDPENARMFGSIRSVGVSALAALEHVARLRAAPFAVSRWIRGPSAGSLFIPYRAGQIQALRSIIATWMRLAIFEAMHGEEGADQRLWFVIDELDALGTIDGLKDALARLRKFGGRCVLGFQSIAQVSSTYGQGDAHTIVENCGNTLILRCSASEHGGTSQFASRLIGEREVLRRQISRGSDREGLFARRGARRSKNTSEQRVTETAVMSSEIEGLPDFCGYLKVASASEWLKVSFERSRSSDRSGMHGRLRLESKHQRPLR
;
A
#
# COMPACT_ATOMS: atom_id res chain seq x y z
N MET A 1 -45.58 -58.48 -8.09
CA MET A 1 -44.69 -58.30 -6.94
C MET A 1 -44.85 -56.90 -6.39
N HIS A 2 -45.62 -56.83 -5.31
CA HIS A 2 -45.91 -55.65 -4.50
C HIS A 2 -44.73 -55.30 -3.64
N TRP A 3 -44.71 -54.11 -3.19
CA TRP A 3 -44.11 -53.42 -2.04
C TRP A 3 -43.44 -52.11 -2.47
N ALA A 4 -44.12 -51.03 -2.23
CA ALA A 4 -43.72 -49.83 -1.47
C ALA A 4 -44.61 -48.62 -1.85
N THR A 5 -45.81 -48.61 -1.29
CA THR A 5 -46.54 -47.36 -1.03
C THR A 5 -46.38 -47.07 0.45
N ALA A 6 -45.35 -46.33 0.85
CA ALA A 6 -45.19 -45.85 2.21
C ALA A 6 -46.01 -44.56 2.38
N ILE A 7 -47.01 -44.70 3.18
CA ILE A 7 -47.91 -43.78 3.84
C ILE A 7 -47.19 -42.50 4.27
N PHE A 8 -47.43 -41.41 3.54
CA PHE A 8 -47.24 -40.05 4.10
C PHE A 8 -48.47 -39.73 4.96
N ASP A 9 -48.34 -39.97 6.26
CA ASP A 9 -49.34 -39.60 7.24
C ASP A 9 -49.45 -38.08 7.28
N LYS A 10 -50.58 -37.53 6.79
CA LYS A 10 -50.81 -36.10 6.73
C LYS A 10 -50.85 -35.43 8.09
N ASP A 11 -50.97 -36.21 9.15
CA ASP A 11 -51.01 -35.71 10.53
C ASP A 11 -49.62 -35.62 11.20
N ALA A 12 -48.59 -36.23 10.60
CA ALA A 12 -47.21 -36.16 11.11
C ALA A 12 -46.49 -34.79 10.79
N VAL A 13 -46.90 -34.09 9.76
CA VAL A 13 -46.29 -32.82 9.33
C VAL A 13 -46.52 -31.69 10.35
N PRO A 14 -47.73 -31.50 10.90
CA PRO A 14 -47.96 -30.45 11.90
C PRO A 14 -47.26 -30.72 13.23
N VAL A 15 -47.13 -32.03 13.62
CA VAL A 15 -46.40 -32.40 14.85
C VAL A 15 -44.91 -32.18 14.71
N ALA A 16 -44.29 -32.52 13.58
CA ALA A 16 -42.88 -32.26 13.32
C ALA A 16 -42.60 -30.74 13.26
N ALA A 17 -43.48 -29.94 12.65
CA ALA A 17 -43.38 -28.50 12.62
C ALA A 17 -43.54 -27.87 14.02
N ALA A 18 -44.44 -28.37 14.85
CA ALA A 18 -44.61 -27.92 16.23
C ALA A 18 -43.40 -28.26 17.12
N ILE A 19 -42.82 -29.45 16.94
CA ILE A 19 -41.58 -29.87 17.62
C ILE A 19 -40.40 -28.99 17.16
N ALA A 20 -40.23 -28.74 15.84
CA ALA A 20 -39.21 -27.90 15.31
C ALA A 20 -39.36 -26.42 15.80
N LEU A 21 -40.59 -25.92 15.85
CA LEU A 21 -40.89 -24.60 16.40
C LEU A 21 -40.61 -24.55 17.92
N GLY A 22 -41.00 -25.61 18.66
CA GLY A 22 -40.70 -25.77 20.08
C GLY A 22 -39.21 -25.83 20.36
N ILE A 23 -38.42 -26.51 19.55
CA ILE A 23 -36.95 -26.56 19.64
C ILE A 23 -36.35 -25.17 19.32
N VAL A 24 -36.86 -24.47 18.31
CA VAL A 24 -36.39 -23.12 17.98
C VAL A 24 -36.74 -22.12 19.07
N VAL A 25 -37.94 -22.22 19.67
CA VAL A 25 -38.35 -21.37 20.80
C VAL A 25 -37.55 -21.72 22.04
N PHE A 26 -37.37 -23.02 22.33
CA PHE A 26 -36.59 -23.51 23.46
C PHE A 26 -35.11 -23.15 23.37
N THR A 27 -34.51 -23.26 22.19
CA THR A 27 -33.11 -22.79 21.93
C THR A 27 -33.00 -21.28 22.01
N ARG A 28 -34.02 -20.50 21.61
CA ARG A 28 -34.06 -19.06 21.83
C ARG A 28 -34.26 -18.63 23.28
N VAL A 29 -34.98 -19.42 24.04
CA VAL A 29 -35.20 -19.17 25.48
C VAL A 29 -34.00 -19.63 26.31
N LEU A 30 -33.33 -20.72 25.92
CA LEU A 30 -32.09 -21.20 26.54
C LEU A 30 -30.86 -20.36 26.14
N ASN A 31 -30.80 -19.89 24.93
CA ASN A 31 -29.86 -18.85 24.53
C ASN A 31 -30.37 -17.51 25.10
N GLY A 32 -30.23 -17.36 26.40
CA GLY A 32 -30.57 -16.14 27.12
C GLY A 32 -30.10 -14.90 26.36
N ARG A 33 -30.82 -13.78 26.52
CA ARG A 33 -30.45 -12.47 25.95
C ARG A 33 -28.95 -12.30 26.02
N PRO A 34 -28.29 -11.90 24.91
CA PRO A 34 -26.84 -11.84 24.85
C PRO A 34 -26.33 -11.09 26.08
N ALA A 35 -25.33 -11.63 26.75
CA ALA A 35 -24.75 -11.04 27.96
C ALA A 35 -24.20 -9.64 27.70
N GLU A 36 -24.02 -9.31 26.43
CA GLU A 36 -23.45 -8.07 25.95
C GLU A 36 -24.27 -7.51 24.77
N VAL A 37 -24.64 -6.22 24.86
CA VAL A 37 -25.39 -5.51 23.82
C VAL A 37 -24.57 -4.32 23.33
N HIS A 38 -24.19 -4.33 22.06
CA HIS A 38 -23.54 -3.20 21.42
C HIS A 38 -24.45 -1.95 21.39
N LYS A 39 -23.99 -0.82 21.91
CA LYS A 39 -24.73 0.45 21.93
C LYS A 39 -24.28 1.39 20.83
N ARG A 40 -23.00 1.72 20.79
CA ARG A 40 -22.43 2.65 19.81
C ARG A 40 -20.95 2.37 19.57
N GLY A 41 -20.35 3.09 18.62
CA GLY A 41 -18.95 2.94 18.24
C GLY A 41 -18.76 1.92 17.13
N VAL A 42 -17.56 1.38 17.03
CA VAL A 42 -17.15 0.50 15.94
C VAL A 42 -17.86 -0.86 16.01
N ARG A 43 -18.25 -1.37 14.86
CA ARG A 43 -18.74 -2.74 14.70
C ARG A 43 -17.76 -3.56 13.87
N VAL A 44 -17.39 -4.71 14.39
CA VAL A 44 -16.63 -5.72 13.68
C VAL A 44 -17.56 -6.90 13.37
N ARG A 45 -17.60 -7.33 12.11
CA ARG A 45 -18.40 -8.46 11.65
C ARG A 45 -17.51 -9.64 11.32
N GLU A 46 -17.89 -10.81 11.78
CA GLU A 46 -17.15 -12.06 11.59
C GLU A 46 -17.99 -13.11 10.87
N GLY A 47 -17.35 -14.07 10.24
CA GLY A 47 -17.94 -15.29 9.69
C GLY A 47 -18.94 -15.06 8.53
N ALA A 48 -20.01 -15.87 8.49
CA ALA A 48 -21.00 -15.85 7.40
C ALA A 48 -21.75 -14.51 7.32
N THR A 49 -21.93 -13.80 8.43
CA THR A 49 -22.56 -12.49 8.48
C THR A 49 -21.70 -11.42 7.80
N ALA A 50 -20.37 -11.46 8.00
CA ALA A 50 -19.42 -10.60 7.31
C ALA A 50 -19.48 -10.83 5.80
N ARG A 51 -19.42 -12.08 5.36
CA ARG A 51 -19.49 -12.45 3.93
C ARG A 51 -20.81 -12.03 3.27
N ARG A 52 -21.95 -12.26 3.94
CA ARG A 52 -23.26 -11.84 3.42
C ARG A 52 -23.38 -10.31 3.32
N ARG A 53 -22.82 -9.59 4.29
CA ARG A 53 -22.91 -8.12 4.31
C ARG A 53 -21.94 -7.49 3.32
N ALA A 54 -20.73 -8.03 3.18
CA ALA A 54 -19.81 -7.66 2.10
C ALA A 54 -20.49 -7.83 0.74
N ARG A 55 -21.10 -8.97 0.47
CA ARG A 55 -21.86 -9.22 -0.77
C ARG A 55 -23.09 -8.31 -0.95
N ARG A 56 -23.72 -7.86 0.13
CA ARG A 56 -24.84 -6.90 0.05
C ARG A 56 -24.37 -5.47 -0.18
N ALA A 57 -23.32 -5.03 0.52
CA ALA A 57 -22.76 -3.69 0.38
C ALA A 57 -22.18 -3.44 -1.02
N THR A 58 -21.76 -4.52 -1.69
CA THR A 58 -21.17 -4.50 -3.03
C THR A 58 -22.16 -4.93 -4.14
N ARG A 59 -23.44 -5.19 -3.80
CA ARG A 59 -24.46 -5.36 -4.83
C ARG A 59 -24.66 -4.02 -5.54
N LEU A 60 -24.22 -3.98 -6.79
CA LEU A 60 -24.57 -2.91 -7.71
C LEU A 60 -26.09 -2.83 -7.84
N PRO A 61 -26.69 -1.64 -8.04
CA PRO A 61 -28.08 -1.53 -8.49
C PRO A 61 -28.34 -2.46 -9.68
N CYS A 62 -29.54 -3.02 -9.76
CA CYS A 62 -29.91 -3.91 -10.86
C CYS A 62 -29.53 -3.27 -12.20
N GLY A 63 -28.63 -3.92 -12.98
CA GLY A 63 -28.17 -3.45 -14.28
C GLY A 63 -26.70 -3.02 -14.36
N GLY A 64 -25.96 -2.98 -13.25
CA GLY A 64 -24.51 -2.69 -13.27
C GLY A 64 -23.69 -3.90 -13.72
N ASP A 65 -22.76 -3.67 -14.65
CA ASP A 65 -21.81 -4.68 -15.10
C ASP A 65 -20.91 -5.11 -13.95
N ARG A 66 -20.87 -6.42 -13.64
CA ARG A 66 -19.96 -7.01 -12.65
C ARG A 66 -18.59 -7.32 -13.24
N ALA A 67 -18.45 -7.27 -14.55
CA ALA A 67 -17.17 -7.44 -15.21
C ALA A 67 -16.25 -6.29 -14.79
N GLY A 68 -15.08 -6.63 -14.22
CA GLY A 68 -14.11 -5.65 -13.75
C GLY A 68 -14.33 -5.09 -12.34
N GLN A 69 -15.29 -5.63 -11.56
CA GLN A 69 -15.40 -5.27 -10.13
C GLN A 69 -14.21 -5.83 -9.35
N LEU A 70 -13.45 -4.93 -8.69
CA LEU A 70 -12.25 -5.33 -7.95
C LEU A 70 -12.61 -6.13 -6.70
N SER A 71 -11.72 -7.07 -6.34
CA SER A 71 -11.73 -7.80 -5.08
C SER A 71 -10.50 -7.46 -4.24
N PHE A 72 -10.71 -7.24 -2.94
CA PHE A 72 -9.65 -6.97 -2.00
C PHE A 72 -9.84 -7.81 -0.74
N ALA A 73 -8.93 -8.73 -0.50
CA ALA A 73 -9.04 -9.74 0.56
C ALA A 73 -10.40 -10.48 0.55
N GLY A 74 -10.86 -10.90 -0.63
CA GLY A 74 -12.12 -11.60 -0.85
C GLY A 74 -13.38 -10.74 -0.76
N VAL A 75 -13.24 -9.41 -0.67
CA VAL A 75 -14.35 -8.46 -0.58
C VAL A 75 -14.35 -7.55 -1.81
N ALA A 76 -15.50 -7.47 -2.48
CA ALA A 76 -15.65 -6.59 -3.63
C ALA A 76 -15.56 -5.11 -3.23
N VAL A 77 -14.84 -4.31 -4.03
CA VAL A 77 -14.63 -2.87 -3.84
C VAL A 77 -15.48 -2.11 -4.86
N LEU A 78 -16.17 -1.08 -4.40
CA LEU A 78 -16.95 -0.21 -5.30
C LEU A 78 -16.02 0.76 -6.03
N LEU A 79 -16.32 1.07 -7.28
CA LEU A 79 -15.55 2.01 -8.11
C LEU A 79 -15.28 3.35 -7.39
N ARG A 80 -16.28 3.90 -6.69
CA ARG A 80 -16.17 5.13 -5.89
C ARG A 80 -15.20 5.06 -4.72
N ASP A 81 -14.84 3.84 -4.28
CA ASP A 81 -13.90 3.61 -3.18
C ASP A 81 -12.47 3.36 -3.68
N GLU A 82 -12.28 3.04 -4.94
CA GLU A 82 -10.96 2.77 -5.51
C GLU A 82 -10.01 3.98 -5.39
N THR A 83 -10.50 5.17 -5.71
CA THR A 83 -9.72 6.42 -5.65
C THR A 83 -9.49 6.94 -4.22
N LYS A 84 -10.06 6.27 -3.20
CA LYS A 84 -9.82 6.62 -1.79
C LYS A 84 -8.57 5.93 -1.22
N HIS A 85 -7.73 5.42 -2.09
CA HIS A 85 -6.45 4.77 -1.77
C HIS A 85 -6.57 3.61 -0.79
N PHE A 86 -5.54 2.77 -0.77
CA PHE A 86 -5.50 1.54 0.03
C PHE A 86 -4.26 1.54 0.91
N LYS A 87 -4.41 1.09 2.15
CA LYS A 87 -3.29 0.78 3.03
C LYS A 87 -3.40 -0.65 3.56
N VAL A 88 -2.26 -1.32 3.57
CA VAL A 88 -2.13 -2.71 4.03
C VAL A 88 -1.05 -2.76 5.11
N LEU A 89 -1.46 -3.10 6.32
CA LEU A 89 -0.59 -3.24 7.49
C LEU A 89 -0.38 -4.73 7.79
N GLY A 90 0.84 -5.12 8.10
CA GLY A 90 1.13 -6.48 8.54
C GLY A 90 2.60 -6.84 8.42
N THR A 91 3.05 -7.79 9.24
CA THR A 91 4.41 -8.31 9.18
C THR A 91 4.67 -9.12 7.90
N THR A 92 5.92 -9.48 7.66
CA THR A 92 6.31 -10.32 6.51
C THR A 92 5.60 -11.68 6.57
N GLY A 93 5.18 -12.19 5.42
CA GLY A 93 4.54 -13.51 5.29
C GLY A 93 3.05 -13.56 5.65
N THR A 94 2.46 -12.49 6.16
CA THR A 94 1.05 -12.48 6.60
C THR A 94 0.03 -12.40 5.46
N GLY A 95 0.48 -12.13 4.21
CA GLY A 95 -0.38 -12.09 3.03
C GLY A 95 -0.58 -10.70 2.42
N LYS A 96 0.23 -9.67 2.78
CA LYS A 96 0.13 -8.31 2.18
C LYS A 96 0.15 -8.36 0.66
N SER A 97 1.26 -8.83 0.09
CA SER A 97 1.45 -8.89 -1.37
C SER A 97 0.42 -9.80 -2.07
N THR A 98 -0.13 -10.79 -1.36
CA THR A 98 -1.23 -11.63 -1.87
C THR A 98 -2.52 -10.83 -2.01
N ALA A 99 -2.91 -10.07 -0.98
CA ALA A 99 -4.11 -9.22 -1.03
C ALA A 99 -3.98 -8.09 -2.05
N ILE A 100 -2.80 -7.45 -2.13
CA ILE A 100 -2.48 -6.44 -3.15
C ILE A 100 -2.54 -7.07 -4.55
N GLY A 101 -1.94 -8.25 -4.72
CA GLY A 101 -1.96 -8.97 -5.99
C GLY A 101 -3.35 -9.43 -6.42
N GLU A 102 -4.26 -9.76 -5.51
CA GLU A 102 -5.68 -10.05 -5.81
C GLU A 102 -6.37 -8.80 -6.37
N LEU A 103 -6.21 -7.65 -5.71
CA LEU A 103 -6.77 -6.37 -6.13
C LEU A 103 -6.31 -5.99 -7.54
N LEU A 104 -5.00 -6.10 -7.79
CA LEU A 104 -4.38 -5.68 -9.03
C LEU A 104 -4.63 -6.65 -10.19
N ALA A 105 -4.80 -7.95 -9.93
CA ALA A 105 -5.14 -8.92 -10.97
C ALA A 105 -6.40 -8.48 -11.74
N THR A 106 -7.48 -8.18 -11.01
CA THR A 106 -8.72 -7.74 -11.63
C THR A 106 -8.59 -6.33 -12.25
N ALA A 107 -7.81 -5.42 -11.64
CA ALA A 107 -7.58 -4.10 -12.21
C ALA A 107 -6.85 -4.17 -13.57
N LEU A 108 -5.79 -4.97 -13.65
CA LEU A 108 -5.03 -5.15 -14.88
C LEU A 108 -5.82 -5.92 -15.96
N GLU A 109 -6.62 -6.92 -15.57
CA GLU A 109 -7.53 -7.63 -16.47
C GLU A 109 -8.60 -6.70 -17.06
N ARG A 110 -9.04 -5.71 -16.30
CA ARG A 110 -9.97 -4.64 -16.73
C ARG A 110 -9.32 -3.63 -17.68
N GLY A 111 -8.00 -3.68 -17.86
CA GLY A 111 -7.23 -2.75 -18.69
C GLY A 111 -6.70 -1.53 -17.95
N ASP A 112 -6.69 -1.53 -16.63
CA ASP A 112 -6.06 -0.47 -15.83
C ASP A 112 -4.53 -0.54 -15.99
N ARG A 113 -3.87 0.62 -15.81
CA ARG A 113 -2.41 0.73 -15.83
C ARG A 113 -1.87 0.77 -14.39
N ALA A 114 -0.63 0.35 -14.20
CA ALA A 114 0.00 0.43 -12.88
C ALA A 114 1.49 0.77 -12.95
N VAL A 115 1.98 1.44 -11.90
CA VAL A 115 3.40 1.65 -11.60
C VAL A 115 3.69 0.91 -10.31
N PHE A 116 4.61 -0.05 -10.39
CA PHE A 116 4.96 -0.92 -9.26
C PHE A 116 6.36 -0.62 -8.74
N ALA A 117 6.47 -0.21 -7.48
CA ALA A 117 7.70 -0.41 -6.73
C ALA A 117 7.65 -1.84 -6.18
N ASP A 118 8.41 -2.75 -6.78
CA ASP A 118 8.21 -4.20 -6.69
C ASP A 118 9.35 -4.89 -5.94
N PRO A 119 9.23 -5.07 -4.62
CA PRO A 119 10.23 -5.81 -3.87
C PRO A 119 10.31 -7.26 -4.36
N ASP A 120 11.54 -7.72 -4.58
CA ASP A 120 11.90 -9.05 -5.08
C ASP A 120 11.28 -9.45 -6.44
N GLY A 121 10.69 -8.50 -7.17
CA GLY A 121 10.14 -8.73 -8.50
C GLY A 121 8.90 -9.62 -8.54
N GLY A 122 8.16 -9.70 -7.43
CA GLY A 122 6.99 -10.57 -7.30
C GLY A 122 5.82 -10.17 -8.21
N TYR A 123 5.55 -8.88 -8.34
CA TYR A 123 4.51 -8.37 -9.23
C TYR A 123 4.94 -8.44 -10.69
N CYS A 124 6.20 -8.11 -10.99
CA CYS A 124 6.76 -8.24 -12.32
C CYS A 124 6.68 -9.68 -12.84
N SER A 125 7.10 -10.66 -12.02
CA SER A 125 7.02 -12.08 -12.40
C SER A 125 5.59 -12.58 -12.65
N ARG A 126 4.62 -11.99 -11.96
CA ARG A 126 3.20 -12.40 -12.04
C ARG A 126 2.43 -11.71 -13.16
N PHE A 127 2.67 -10.40 -13.39
CA PHE A 127 1.79 -9.56 -14.18
C PHE A 127 2.41 -9.00 -15.45
N PHE A 128 3.74 -9.06 -15.61
CA PHE A 128 4.41 -8.50 -16.77
C PHE A 128 3.95 -9.17 -18.07
N ASP A 129 3.56 -8.34 -19.03
CA ASP A 129 3.18 -8.76 -20.37
C ASP A 129 3.78 -7.79 -21.41
N ARG A 130 4.76 -8.30 -22.17
CA ARG A 130 5.43 -7.53 -23.23
C ARG A 130 4.46 -7.08 -24.32
N TYR A 131 3.46 -7.87 -24.61
CA TYR A 131 2.49 -7.57 -25.69
C TYR A 131 1.51 -6.47 -25.29
N ARG A 132 1.29 -6.26 -23.98
CA ARG A 132 0.57 -5.10 -23.43
C ARG A 132 1.39 -3.82 -23.50
N GLY A 133 2.70 -3.89 -23.74
CA GLY A 133 3.62 -2.75 -23.72
C GLY A 133 4.17 -2.43 -22.33
N ASP A 134 4.25 -3.43 -21.47
CA ASP A 134 4.84 -3.26 -20.12
C ASP A 134 6.33 -2.96 -20.22
N VAL A 135 6.81 -2.16 -19.30
CA VAL A 135 8.21 -1.70 -19.25
C VAL A 135 8.82 -1.98 -17.87
N VAL A 136 10.15 -2.12 -17.86
CA VAL A 136 10.94 -2.35 -16.64
C VAL A 136 11.96 -1.24 -16.47
N LEU A 137 12.08 -0.72 -15.25
CA LEU A 137 13.12 0.21 -14.81
C LEU A 137 13.88 -0.39 -13.62
N ASN A 138 15.05 -0.91 -13.85
CA ASN A 138 16.07 -1.24 -12.86
C ASN A 138 17.40 -1.44 -13.59
N PRO A 139 18.43 -0.62 -13.38
CA PRO A 139 19.68 -0.69 -14.13
C PRO A 139 20.43 -2.02 -13.97
N PHE A 140 20.05 -2.86 -13.01
CA PHE A 140 20.63 -4.19 -12.83
C PHE A 140 19.85 -5.31 -13.56
N GLU A 141 18.70 -4.97 -14.17
CA GLU A 141 17.91 -5.93 -14.93
C GLU A 141 18.21 -5.84 -16.43
N PRO A 142 18.40 -6.99 -17.11
CA PRO A 142 18.84 -7.02 -18.52
C PRO A 142 17.82 -6.42 -19.50
N TYR A 143 16.57 -6.28 -19.10
CA TYR A 143 15.49 -5.74 -19.94
C TYR A 143 15.07 -4.32 -19.53
N SER A 144 15.84 -3.67 -18.66
CA SER A 144 15.58 -2.31 -18.23
C SER A 144 15.71 -1.34 -19.39
N LEU A 145 14.78 -0.39 -19.45
CA LEU A 145 14.97 0.82 -20.25
C LEU A 145 15.94 1.76 -19.54
N LYS A 146 16.61 2.62 -20.32
CA LYS A 146 17.53 3.63 -19.79
C LYS A 146 16.76 4.87 -19.44
N TRP A 147 16.60 5.19 -18.14
CA TRP A 147 15.97 6.44 -17.73
C TRP A 147 16.77 7.64 -18.19
N ASP A 148 16.07 8.60 -18.79
CA ASP A 148 16.64 9.88 -19.24
C ASP A 148 16.09 11.01 -18.35
N PRO A 149 16.87 11.50 -17.36
CA PRO A 149 16.44 12.57 -16.48
C PRO A 149 16.17 13.88 -17.21
N PHE A 150 16.80 14.13 -18.34
CA PHE A 150 16.61 15.37 -19.11
C PHE A 150 15.30 15.38 -19.89
N ALA A 151 14.79 14.20 -20.26
CA ALA A 151 13.48 14.08 -20.88
C ALA A 151 12.31 14.34 -19.90
N GLU A 152 12.58 14.38 -18.60
CA GLU A 152 11.61 14.79 -17.57
C GLU A 152 11.49 16.33 -17.48
N ILE A 153 12.49 17.08 -17.95
CA ILE A 153 12.56 18.54 -17.83
C ILE A 153 11.90 19.21 -19.03
N ARG A 154 10.75 19.80 -18.83
CA ARG A 154 10.01 20.61 -19.84
C ARG A 154 10.17 22.09 -19.59
N ASN A 155 10.03 22.49 -18.32
CA ASN A 155 10.05 23.86 -17.86
C ASN A 155 11.23 24.11 -16.93
N ALA A 156 11.52 25.38 -16.65
CA ALA A 156 12.62 25.74 -15.74
C ALA A 156 12.42 25.20 -14.32
N TYR A 157 11.18 25.19 -13.82
CA TYR A 157 10.87 24.68 -12.48
C TYR A 157 10.99 23.14 -12.36
N ASP A 158 10.94 22.39 -13.47
CA ASP A 158 11.12 20.94 -13.45
C ASP A 158 12.53 20.55 -13.01
N ILE A 159 13.52 21.45 -13.23
CA ILE A 159 14.89 21.23 -12.76
C ILE A 159 14.94 21.19 -11.22
N GLU A 160 14.28 22.14 -10.58
CA GLU A 160 14.22 22.21 -9.11
C GLU A 160 13.44 21.01 -8.56
N GLN A 161 12.35 20.64 -9.22
CA GLN A 161 11.54 19.48 -8.86
C GLN A 161 12.34 18.18 -8.99
N LEU A 162 13.11 18.02 -10.05
CA LEU A 162 13.96 16.86 -10.28
C LEU A 162 15.10 16.79 -9.26
N ALA A 163 15.77 17.92 -9.00
CA ALA A 163 16.82 18.00 -7.99
C ALA A 163 16.29 17.67 -6.58
N GLY A 164 15.09 18.18 -6.23
CA GLY A 164 14.41 17.86 -4.99
C GLY A 164 14.02 16.39 -4.87
N SER A 165 13.62 15.75 -5.98
CA SER A 165 13.27 14.33 -6.02
C SER A 165 14.49 13.42 -5.81
N LEU A 166 15.61 13.77 -6.47
CA LEU A 166 16.86 13.01 -6.38
C LEU A 166 17.55 13.18 -5.02
N ILE A 167 17.41 14.37 -4.42
CA ILE A 167 17.98 14.72 -3.10
C ILE A 167 16.83 15.18 -2.19
N PRO A 168 15.98 14.29 -1.68
CA PRO A 168 14.82 14.65 -0.88
C PRO A 168 15.23 15.31 0.45
N ASP A 169 14.32 16.09 1.03
CA ASP A 169 14.50 16.67 2.35
C ASP A 169 14.62 15.62 3.44
N THR A 170 15.09 16.05 4.60
CA THR A 170 15.22 15.21 5.80
C THR A 170 14.74 16.01 7.02
N HIS A 171 14.31 15.30 8.06
CA HIS A 171 13.89 15.91 9.31
C HIS A 171 15.07 16.38 10.18
N ASP A 172 16.29 15.92 9.88
CA ASP A 172 17.52 16.43 10.52
C ASP A 172 17.86 17.78 9.90
N ARG A 173 17.87 18.83 10.72
CA ARG A 173 18.10 20.20 10.30
C ARG A 173 19.47 20.38 9.64
N THR A 174 20.52 19.86 10.24
CA THR A 174 21.89 19.98 9.74
C THR A 174 22.07 19.24 8.41
N ALA A 175 21.59 17.99 8.35
CA ALA A 175 21.60 17.21 7.11
C ALA A 175 20.72 17.88 6.03
N GLY A 176 19.62 18.52 6.42
CA GLY A 176 18.72 19.26 5.52
C GLY A 176 19.40 20.44 4.83
N GLU A 177 20.21 21.22 5.57
CA GLU A 177 21.00 22.33 5.00
C GLU A 177 21.98 21.83 3.92
N TRP A 178 22.74 20.77 4.21
CA TRP A 178 23.68 20.18 3.24
C TRP A 178 22.97 19.61 2.00
N ARG A 179 21.82 19.01 2.18
CA ARG A 179 20.99 18.55 1.06
C ARG A 179 20.46 19.71 0.24
N GLY A 180 20.10 20.83 0.86
CA GLY A 180 19.71 22.07 0.20
C GLY A 180 20.81 22.59 -0.71
N TYR A 181 22.04 22.69 -0.21
CA TYR A 181 23.20 23.09 -1.02
C TYR A 181 23.49 22.10 -2.16
N ALA A 182 23.40 20.81 -1.90
CA ALA A 182 23.60 19.79 -2.93
C ALA A 182 22.52 19.87 -4.03
N ARG A 183 21.26 20.17 -3.70
CA ARG A 183 20.20 20.43 -4.68
C ARG A 183 20.49 21.67 -5.53
N THR A 184 20.95 22.76 -4.91
CA THR A 184 21.34 23.99 -5.61
C THR A 184 22.46 23.70 -6.61
N PHE A 185 23.49 22.95 -6.20
CA PHE A 185 24.57 22.51 -7.08
C PHE A 185 24.05 21.63 -8.23
N LEU A 186 23.25 20.60 -7.91
CA LEU A 186 22.67 19.70 -8.92
C LEU A 186 21.79 20.46 -9.92
N GLY A 187 20.98 21.41 -9.47
CA GLY A 187 20.15 22.25 -10.32
C GLY A 187 20.99 23.08 -11.30
N ALA A 188 22.14 23.60 -10.86
CA ALA A 188 23.08 24.32 -11.75
C ALA A 188 23.68 23.38 -12.81
N VAL A 189 24.11 22.17 -12.43
CA VAL A 189 24.64 21.17 -13.36
C VAL A 189 23.59 20.75 -14.38
N LEU A 190 22.36 20.46 -13.95
CA LEU A 190 21.25 20.10 -14.85
C LEU A 190 20.96 21.19 -15.87
N ARG A 191 20.95 22.48 -15.45
CA ARG A 191 20.79 23.65 -16.36
C ARG A 191 21.90 23.71 -17.39
N SER A 192 23.14 23.56 -16.95
CA SER A 192 24.31 23.62 -17.82
C SER A 192 24.32 22.50 -18.85
N CYS A 193 24.07 21.25 -18.45
CA CYS A 193 23.96 20.12 -19.38
C CYS A 193 22.89 20.37 -20.45
N ARG A 194 21.74 20.87 -20.05
CA ARG A 194 20.64 21.15 -20.97
C ARG A 194 20.97 22.23 -21.97
N SER A 195 21.61 23.32 -21.52
CA SER A 195 21.98 24.47 -22.40
C SER A 195 23.13 24.15 -23.35
N SER A 196 24.05 23.26 -22.94
CA SER A 196 25.22 22.89 -23.75
C SER A 196 24.98 21.72 -24.71
N ASN A 197 23.73 21.26 -24.87
CA ASN A 197 23.37 20.10 -25.67
C ASN A 197 24.11 18.80 -25.24
N ARG A 198 24.53 18.71 -23.98
CA ARG A 198 25.17 17.53 -23.34
C ARG A 198 24.20 16.88 -22.34
N ALA A 199 22.94 16.86 -22.70
CA ALA A 199 21.88 16.31 -21.87
C ALA A 199 21.91 14.76 -21.87
N ASP A 200 22.89 14.18 -21.20
CA ASP A 200 23.03 12.74 -20.98
C ASP A 200 23.30 12.42 -19.53
N CYS A 201 22.76 11.26 -19.09
CA CYS A 201 22.92 10.75 -17.72
C CYS A 201 24.40 10.51 -17.36
N ALA A 202 25.24 10.09 -18.32
CA ALA A 202 26.67 9.88 -18.10
C ALA A 202 27.39 11.19 -17.84
N GLU A 203 27.10 12.24 -18.60
CA GLU A 203 27.69 13.57 -18.38
C GLU A 203 27.24 14.19 -17.07
N LEU A 204 25.96 14.02 -16.71
CA LEU A 204 25.45 14.45 -15.40
C LEU A 204 26.21 13.79 -14.26
N TRP A 205 26.38 12.46 -14.34
CA TRP A 205 27.14 11.72 -13.33
C TRP A 205 28.61 12.17 -13.28
N ARG A 206 29.26 12.30 -14.43
CA ARG A 206 30.65 12.74 -14.52
C ARG A 206 30.86 14.12 -13.89
N LEU A 207 30.00 15.08 -14.21
CA LEU A 207 30.12 16.43 -13.66
C LEU A 207 29.95 16.45 -12.14
N VAL A 208 29.02 15.68 -11.61
CA VAL A 208 28.80 15.63 -10.16
C VAL A 208 29.90 14.86 -9.45
N SER A 209 30.42 13.75 -10.01
CA SER A 209 31.33 12.83 -9.32
C SER A 209 32.81 13.06 -9.64
N GLU A 210 33.17 13.44 -10.86
CA GLU A 210 34.57 13.37 -11.36
C GLU A 210 35.15 14.73 -11.77
N ALA A 211 34.33 15.67 -12.28
CA ALA A 211 34.81 16.92 -12.84
C ALA A 211 35.65 17.75 -11.85
N SER A 212 36.69 18.43 -12.35
CA SER A 212 37.53 19.26 -11.51
C SER A 212 36.81 20.55 -11.06
N PRO A 213 37.22 21.15 -9.95
CA PRO A 213 36.66 22.47 -9.53
C PRO A 213 36.76 23.55 -10.59
N GLU A 214 37.83 23.52 -11.40
CA GLU A 214 38.05 24.49 -12.51
C GLU A 214 36.99 24.31 -13.59
N GLU A 215 36.69 23.08 -13.99
CA GLU A 215 35.63 22.80 -14.96
C GLU A 215 34.26 23.17 -14.38
N LEU A 216 34.00 22.84 -13.12
CA LEU A 216 32.74 23.13 -12.48
C LEU A 216 32.47 24.63 -12.28
N ARG A 217 33.50 25.47 -12.11
CA ARG A 217 33.32 26.95 -12.09
C ARG A 217 32.64 27.46 -13.35
N LEU A 218 32.98 26.87 -14.50
CA LEU A 218 32.34 27.26 -15.78
C LEU A 218 30.89 26.74 -15.84
N VAL A 219 30.63 25.55 -15.29
CA VAL A 219 29.31 24.92 -15.27
C VAL A 219 28.32 25.69 -14.40
N VAL A 220 28.76 26.20 -13.24
CA VAL A 220 27.89 26.90 -12.28
C VAL A 220 27.93 28.43 -12.42
N ALA A 221 28.71 28.99 -13.37
CA ALA A 221 28.80 30.41 -13.56
C ALA A 221 27.42 31.05 -13.77
N GLY A 222 27.16 32.16 -13.07
CA GLY A 222 25.87 32.85 -13.14
C GLY A 222 24.71 32.16 -12.45
N THR A 223 24.97 31.11 -11.65
CA THR A 223 23.95 30.39 -10.87
C THR A 223 24.15 30.60 -9.36
N PRO A 224 23.11 30.29 -8.51
CA PRO A 224 23.25 30.31 -7.06
C PRO A 224 24.31 29.37 -6.49
N ALA A 225 24.80 28.42 -7.28
CA ALA A 225 25.87 27.48 -6.87
C ALA A 225 27.28 28.06 -7.07
N GLN A 226 27.43 29.17 -7.79
CA GLN A 226 28.73 29.78 -8.08
C GLN A 226 29.57 30.01 -6.81
N PRO A 227 29.04 30.62 -5.73
CA PRO A 227 29.83 30.86 -4.52
C PRO A 227 30.38 29.58 -3.84
N PHE A 228 29.78 28.44 -4.09
CA PHE A 228 30.27 27.19 -3.51
C PHE A 228 31.64 26.78 -4.04
N LEU A 229 32.01 27.24 -5.23
CA LEU A 229 33.27 26.94 -5.90
C LEU A 229 34.36 28.01 -5.73
N ASP A 230 34.11 29.01 -4.89
CA ASP A 230 35.15 29.96 -4.51
C ASP A 230 36.28 29.22 -3.77
N PRO A 231 37.56 29.57 -3.98
CA PRO A 231 38.69 28.89 -3.37
C PRO A 231 38.60 28.79 -1.85
N GLU A 232 38.02 29.79 -1.19
CA GLU A 232 37.83 29.85 0.24
C GLU A 232 36.80 28.78 0.74
N ASN A 233 35.90 28.35 -0.11
CA ASN A 233 34.81 27.41 0.18
C ASN A 233 35.15 25.96 -0.21
N ALA A 234 36.39 25.63 -0.58
CA ALA A 234 36.76 24.31 -1.09
C ALA A 234 36.37 23.16 -0.17
N ARG A 235 36.50 23.29 1.16
CA ARG A 235 36.06 22.26 2.13
C ARG A 235 34.55 22.10 2.16
N MET A 236 33.81 23.21 2.16
CA MET A 236 32.36 23.23 2.10
C MET A 236 31.86 22.55 0.83
N PHE A 237 32.45 22.92 -0.33
CA PHE A 237 32.09 22.28 -1.60
C PHE A 237 32.37 20.77 -1.61
N GLY A 238 33.46 20.31 -1.01
CA GLY A 238 33.73 18.89 -0.84
C GLY A 238 32.60 18.14 -0.11
N SER A 239 32.04 18.76 0.93
CA SER A 239 30.89 18.20 1.65
C SER A 239 29.61 18.21 0.80
N ILE A 240 29.31 19.30 0.11
CA ILE A 240 28.17 19.44 -0.82
C ILE A 240 28.24 18.35 -1.89
N ARG A 241 29.41 18.20 -2.51
CA ARG A 241 29.66 17.20 -3.56
C ARG A 241 29.48 15.77 -3.03
N SER A 242 29.99 15.47 -1.84
CA SER A 242 29.82 14.15 -1.22
C SER A 242 28.36 13.79 -1.01
N VAL A 243 27.52 14.74 -0.56
CA VAL A 243 26.07 14.54 -0.44
C VAL A 243 25.43 14.29 -1.81
N GLY A 244 25.81 15.08 -2.82
CA GLY A 244 25.31 14.91 -4.20
C GLY A 244 25.68 13.55 -4.79
N VAL A 245 26.96 13.16 -4.70
CA VAL A 245 27.47 11.86 -5.19
C VAL A 245 26.73 10.70 -4.51
N SER A 246 26.57 10.75 -3.19
CA SER A 246 25.86 9.71 -2.44
C SER A 246 24.39 9.58 -2.88
N ALA A 247 23.68 10.70 -3.08
CA ALA A 247 22.30 10.69 -3.49
C ALA A 247 22.10 10.22 -4.94
N LEU A 248 23.06 10.48 -5.81
CA LEU A 248 23.02 10.21 -7.25
C LEU A 248 23.75 8.93 -7.65
N ALA A 249 24.26 8.14 -6.71
CA ALA A 249 25.05 6.92 -7.00
C ALA A 249 24.36 5.96 -7.98
N ALA A 250 23.03 5.86 -7.93
CA ALA A 250 22.26 5.05 -8.86
C ALA A 250 22.41 5.49 -10.35
N LEU A 251 22.70 6.77 -10.60
CA LEU A 251 22.88 7.28 -11.97
C LEU A 251 24.09 6.67 -12.66
N GLU A 252 25.13 6.29 -11.91
CA GLU A 252 26.29 5.58 -12.47
C GLU A 252 25.86 4.30 -13.20
N HIS A 253 24.95 3.55 -12.60
CA HIS A 253 24.46 2.31 -13.19
C HIS A 253 23.52 2.59 -14.38
N VAL A 254 22.67 3.62 -14.28
CA VAL A 254 21.80 4.04 -15.40
C VAL A 254 22.64 4.54 -16.58
N ALA A 255 23.71 5.31 -16.33
CA ALA A 255 24.60 5.84 -17.37
C ALA A 255 25.23 4.71 -18.22
N ARG A 256 25.57 3.60 -17.60
CA ARG A 256 26.20 2.42 -18.25
C ARG A 256 25.24 1.58 -19.08
N LEU A 257 23.91 1.77 -18.92
CA LEU A 257 22.93 0.99 -19.68
C LEU A 257 23.01 1.33 -21.18
N ARG A 258 23.03 0.26 -22.00
CA ARG A 258 22.87 0.34 -23.46
C ARG A 258 21.45 -0.09 -23.83
N ALA A 259 20.48 0.77 -23.54
CA ALA A 259 19.07 0.52 -23.78
C ALA A 259 18.39 1.78 -24.33
N ALA A 260 17.19 1.64 -24.86
CA ALA A 260 16.42 2.76 -25.36
C ALA A 260 16.12 3.78 -24.24
N PRO A 261 16.19 5.10 -24.54
CA PRO A 261 15.89 6.13 -23.57
C PRO A 261 14.41 6.09 -23.16
N PHE A 262 14.15 6.35 -21.89
CA PHE A 262 12.82 6.30 -21.30
C PHE A 262 12.60 7.50 -20.37
N ALA A 263 11.42 8.12 -20.48
CA ALA A 263 10.98 9.14 -19.55
C ALA A 263 9.67 8.72 -18.89
N VAL A 264 9.64 8.74 -17.57
CA VAL A 264 8.46 8.38 -16.76
C VAL A 264 7.29 9.31 -17.07
N SER A 265 7.52 10.63 -17.10
CA SER A 265 6.48 11.62 -17.38
C SER A 265 5.87 11.45 -18.77
N ARG A 266 6.69 11.16 -19.78
CA ARG A 266 6.22 10.90 -21.15
C ARG A 266 5.37 9.62 -21.22
N TRP A 267 5.81 8.57 -20.51
CA TRP A 267 5.09 7.31 -20.48
C TRP A 267 3.74 7.44 -19.77
N ILE A 268 3.67 8.17 -18.64
CA ILE A 268 2.41 8.42 -17.92
C ILE A 268 1.38 9.11 -18.83
N ARG A 269 1.78 10.16 -19.58
CA ARG A 269 0.91 10.91 -20.51
C ARG A 269 0.58 10.15 -21.77
N GLY A 270 1.43 9.20 -22.15
CA GLY A 270 1.28 8.47 -23.39
C GLY A 270 0.06 7.54 -23.38
N PRO A 271 -0.38 7.12 -24.57
CA PRO A 271 -1.53 6.23 -24.77
C PRO A 271 -1.20 4.76 -24.46
N SER A 272 -0.04 4.46 -23.88
CA SER A 272 0.37 3.10 -23.56
C SER A 272 -0.66 2.42 -22.66
N ALA A 273 -1.04 1.19 -22.99
CA ALA A 273 -1.88 0.35 -22.14
C ALA A 273 -1.05 -0.45 -21.11
N GLY A 274 0.29 -0.41 -21.20
CA GLY A 274 1.19 -1.18 -20.36
C GLY A 274 1.33 -0.64 -18.94
N SER A 275 1.96 -1.46 -18.09
CA SER A 275 2.36 -1.12 -16.72
C SER A 275 3.86 -0.90 -16.62
N LEU A 276 4.29 -0.10 -15.64
CA LEU A 276 5.69 0.14 -15.32
C LEU A 276 6.08 -0.67 -14.09
N PHE A 277 7.05 -1.55 -14.24
CA PHE A 277 7.60 -2.35 -13.14
C PHE A 277 8.99 -1.83 -12.76
N ILE A 278 9.18 -1.64 -11.46
CA ILE A 278 10.46 -1.23 -10.86
C ILE A 278 10.84 -2.32 -9.85
N PRO A 279 11.27 -3.51 -10.36
CA PRO A 279 11.69 -4.61 -9.48
C PRO A 279 13.00 -4.26 -8.80
N TYR A 280 13.16 -4.62 -7.52
CA TYR A 280 14.42 -4.48 -6.80
C TYR A 280 14.59 -5.59 -5.78
N ARG A 281 15.83 -5.99 -5.52
CA ARG A 281 16.17 -6.99 -4.51
C ARG A 281 16.66 -6.32 -3.22
N ALA A 282 16.62 -7.04 -2.12
CA ALA A 282 17.10 -6.54 -0.82
C ALA A 282 18.55 -6.01 -0.89
N GLY A 283 19.44 -6.65 -1.65
CA GLY A 283 20.81 -6.19 -1.84
C GLY A 283 20.97 -4.97 -2.77
N GLN A 284 19.93 -4.61 -3.55
CA GLN A 284 19.95 -3.50 -4.51
C GLN A 284 19.31 -2.22 -3.94
N ILE A 285 18.41 -2.37 -2.97
CA ILE A 285 17.57 -1.24 -2.53
C ILE A 285 18.40 -0.07 -1.99
N GLN A 286 19.51 -0.34 -1.31
CA GLN A 286 20.37 0.72 -0.78
C GLN A 286 20.93 1.61 -1.91
N ALA A 287 21.33 1.02 -3.04
CA ALA A 287 21.83 1.75 -4.19
C ALA A 287 20.71 2.43 -5.00
N LEU A 288 19.52 1.82 -5.06
CA LEU A 288 18.43 2.26 -5.93
C LEU A 288 17.38 3.12 -5.25
N ARG A 289 17.38 3.22 -3.91
CA ARG A 289 16.31 3.86 -3.14
C ARG A 289 15.95 5.26 -3.66
N SER A 290 16.93 6.13 -3.82
CA SER A 290 16.71 7.53 -4.25
C SER A 290 16.10 7.61 -5.66
N ILE A 291 16.57 6.79 -6.58
CA ILE A 291 16.08 6.81 -7.95
C ILE A 291 14.68 6.18 -8.07
N ILE A 292 14.39 5.12 -7.32
CA ILE A 292 13.05 4.52 -7.28
C ILE A 292 12.03 5.51 -6.70
N ALA A 293 12.38 6.17 -5.58
CA ALA A 293 11.56 7.22 -5.00
C ALA A 293 11.30 8.36 -5.99
N THR A 294 12.33 8.75 -6.75
CA THR A 294 12.24 9.77 -7.81
C THR A 294 11.28 9.33 -8.92
N TRP A 295 11.41 8.11 -9.44
CA TRP A 295 10.51 7.59 -10.47
C TRP A 295 9.07 7.51 -10.00
N MET A 296 8.84 7.04 -8.77
CA MET A 296 7.50 7.02 -8.18
C MET A 296 6.91 8.42 -8.04
N ARG A 297 7.71 9.37 -7.54
CA ARG A 297 7.29 10.78 -7.46
C ARG A 297 6.93 11.36 -8.82
N LEU A 298 7.82 11.22 -9.82
CA LEU A 298 7.57 11.68 -11.18
C LEU A 298 6.28 11.11 -11.75
N ALA A 299 6.05 9.81 -11.57
CA ALA A 299 4.84 9.14 -12.04
C ALA A 299 3.57 9.68 -11.36
N ILE A 300 3.60 9.83 -10.03
CA ILE A 300 2.46 10.32 -9.23
C ILE A 300 2.13 11.77 -9.60
N PHE A 301 3.15 12.63 -9.67
CA PHE A 301 2.92 14.05 -9.96
C PHE A 301 2.50 14.27 -11.41
N GLU A 302 3.05 13.53 -12.36
CA GLU A 302 2.65 13.61 -13.75
C GLU A 302 1.18 13.19 -13.94
N ALA A 303 0.70 12.20 -13.21
CA ALA A 303 -0.70 11.82 -13.23
C ALA A 303 -1.66 12.94 -12.78
N MET A 304 -1.18 13.91 -12.03
CA MET A 304 -1.95 15.08 -11.58
C MET A 304 -1.92 16.25 -12.57
N HIS A 305 -1.23 16.14 -13.69
CA HIS A 305 -1.26 17.14 -14.77
C HIS A 305 -2.40 16.88 -15.78
N GLY A 306 -3.16 15.80 -15.62
CA GLY A 306 -4.33 15.51 -16.44
C GLY A 306 -5.54 16.37 -16.08
N GLU A 307 -6.65 16.15 -16.75
CA GLU A 307 -7.92 16.81 -16.45
C GLU A 307 -8.54 16.30 -15.14
N GLU A 308 -9.04 17.21 -14.29
CA GLU A 308 -9.80 16.81 -13.10
C GLU A 308 -11.07 16.06 -13.52
N GLY A 309 -11.36 14.95 -12.85
CA GLY A 309 -12.50 14.09 -13.15
C GLY A 309 -12.24 13.03 -14.22
N ALA A 310 -11.09 13.06 -14.89
CA ALA A 310 -10.69 11.97 -15.79
C ALA A 310 -10.45 10.68 -14.98
N ASP A 311 -11.08 9.59 -15.37
CA ASP A 311 -10.80 8.27 -14.79
C ASP A 311 -9.61 7.64 -15.52
N GLN A 312 -8.40 8.06 -15.15
CA GLN A 312 -7.16 7.56 -15.76
C GLN A 312 -6.89 6.09 -15.43
N ARG A 313 -7.57 5.52 -14.43
CA ARG A 313 -7.40 4.13 -13.95
C ARG A 313 -5.93 3.73 -13.78
N LEU A 314 -5.14 4.63 -13.20
CA LEU A 314 -3.73 4.46 -12.97
C LEU A 314 -3.47 4.13 -11.49
N TRP A 315 -2.76 3.03 -11.25
CA TRP A 315 -2.42 2.54 -9.93
C TRP A 315 -0.96 2.81 -9.59
N PHE A 316 -0.70 3.24 -8.37
CA PHE A 316 0.64 3.38 -7.80
C PHE A 316 0.76 2.39 -6.65
N VAL A 317 1.62 1.39 -6.82
CA VAL A 317 1.75 0.26 -5.89
C VAL A 317 3.09 0.33 -5.20
N ILE A 318 3.07 0.49 -3.89
CA ILE A 318 4.25 0.57 -3.02
C ILE A 318 4.03 -0.41 -1.88
N ASP A 319 4.47 -1.66 -2.06
CA ASP A 319 4.24 -2.75 -1.09
C ASP A 319 5.07 -2.57 0.20
N GLU A 320 6.22 -1.90 0.11
CA GLU A 320 7.07 -1.54 1.26
C GLU A 320 7.43 -0.05 1.21
N LEU A 321 6.56 0.78 1.78
CA LEU A 321 6.71 2.23 1.73
C LEU A 321 8.01 2.72 2.41
N ASP A 322 8.35 2.12 3.55
CA ASP A 322 9.54 2.47 4.33
C ASP A 322 10.85 2.09 3.64
N ALA A 323 10.85 1.06 2.80
CA ALA A 323 12.04 0.63 2.06
C ALA A 323 12.53 1.66 1.03
N LEU A 324 11.61 2.42 0.44
CA LEU A 324 11.94 3.40 -0.59
C LEU A 324 12.52 4.72 -0.05
N GLY A 325 12.48 4.93 1.27
CA GLY A 325 12.79 6.24 1.84
C GLY A 325 11.69 7.27 1.52
N THR A 326 12.04 8.56 1.57
CA THR A 326 11.07 9.63 1.36
C THR A 326 10.75 9.81 -0.11
N ILE A 327 9.49 9.61 -0.47
CA ILE A 327 8.92 10.09 -1.75
C ILE A 327 8.44 11.52 -1.49
N ASP A 328 9.19 12.48 -2.00
CA ASP A 328 8.93 13.90 -1.75
C ASP A 328 7.52 14.29 -2.21
N GLY A 329 6.77 15.02 -1.36
CA GLY A 329 5.41 15.46 -1.65
C GLY A 329 4.34 14.36 -1.69
N LEU A 330 4.63 13.10 -1.29
CA LEU A 330 3.66 11.99 -1.31
C LEU A 330 2.39 12.33 -0.50
N LYS A 331 2.54 12.95 0.66
CA LYS A 331 1.42 13.35 1.53
C LYS A 331 0.40 14.22 0.78
N ASP A 332 0.89 15.25 0.11
CA ASP A 332 0.05 16.21 -0.62
C ASP A 332 -0.50 15.59 -1.91
N ALA A 333 0.29 14.73 -2.55
CA ALA A 333 -0.12 14.01 -3.73
C ALA A 333 -1.30 13.08 -3.44
N LEU A 334 -1.28 12.30 -2.35
CA LEU A 334 -2.39 11.42 -1.98
C LEU A 334 -3.71 12.18 -1.79
N ALA A 335 -3.66 13.37 -1.17
CA ALA A 335 -4.85 14.19 -0.98
C ALA A 335 -5.47 14.65 -2.32
N ARG A 336 -4.64 14.91 -3.34
CA ARG A 336 -5.03 15.49 -4.63
C ARG A 336 -5.26 14.46 -5.73
N LEU A 337 -4.47 13.40 -5.76
CA LEU A 337 -4.43 12.39 -6.82
C LEU A 337 -5.80 11.77 -7.13
N ARG A 338 -6.65 11.65 -6.11
CA ARG A 338 -8.03 11.18 -6.24
C ARG A 338 -8.83 11.96 -7.27
N LYS A 339 -8.62 13.29 -7.39
CA LYS A 339 -9.34 14.16 -8.33
C LYS A 339 -9.01 13.82 -9.79
N PHE A 340 -7.85 13.24 -10.03
CA PHE A 340 -7.34 12.86 -11.35
C PHE A 340 -7.52 11.36 -11.64
N GLY A 341 -8.31 10.67 -10.84
CA GLY A 341 -8.58 9.25 -11.03
C GLY A 341 -7.42 8.31 -10.68
N GLY A 342 -6.36 8.80 -10.07
CA GLY A 342 -5.23 7.98 -9.62
C GLY A 342 -5.55 7.22 -8.31
N ARG A 343 -4.96 6.05 -8.17
CA ARG A 343 -5.17 5.12 -7.06
C ARG A 343 -3.83 4.71 -6.46
N CYS A 344 -3.70 4.76 -5.14
CA CYS A 344 -2.51 4.28 -4.45
C CYS A 344 -2.81 3.05 -3.60
N VAL A 345 -1.86 2.13 -3.57
CA VAL A 345 -1.82 0.99 -2.65
C VAL A 345 -0.49 1.06 -1.90
N LEU A 346 -0.57 1.31 -0.59
CA LEU A 346 0.59 1.47 0.28
C LEU A 346 0.64 0.32 1.28
N GLY A 347 1.71 -0.48 1.22
CA GLY A 347 2.01 -1.51 2.21
C GLY A 347 3.09 -1.04 3.18
N PHE A 348 3.01 -1.42 4.43
CA PHE A 348 4.07 -1.23 5.41
C PHE A 348 4.00 -2.26 6.53
N GLN A 349 5.16 -2.55 7.08
CA GLN A 349 5.30 -3.55 8.13
C GLN A 349 5.20 -2.92 9.52
N SER A 350 5.76 -1.71 9.67
CA SER A 350 5.84 -1.00 10.92
C SER A 350 5.51 0.47 10.75
N ILE A 351 4.58 0.97 11.57
CA ILE A 351 4.27 2.41 11.59
C ILE A 351 5.46 3.23 12.11
N ALA A 352 6.29 2.65 12.97
CA ALA A 352 7.49 3.31 13.48
C ALA A 352 8.51 3.57 12.36
N GLN A 353 8.67 2.65 11.41
CA GLN A 353 9.56 2.83 10.26
C GLN A 353 9.03 3.91 9.32
N VAL A 354 7.73 3.94 9.04
CA VAL A 354 7.12 5.02 8.26
C VAL A 354 7.31 6.37 8.97
N SER A 355 7.10 6.42 10.31
CA SER A 355 7.30 7.64 11.09
C SER A 355 8.76 8.10 11.14
N SER A 356 9.72 7.18 11.13
CA SER A 356 11.14 7.55 11.05
C SER A 356 11.53 8.12 9.70
N THR A 357 10.88 7.66 8.62
CA THR A 357 11.14 8.11 7.24
C THR A 357 10.47 9.45 6.92
N TYR A 358 9.20 9.61 7.29
CA TYR A 358 8.37 10.77 6.93
C TYR A 358 8.15 11.76 8.08
N GLY A 359 8.60 11.44 9.32
CA GLY A 359 8.20 12.15 10.53
C GLY A 359 6.80 11.74 10.99
N GLN A 360 6.49 11.92 12.29
CA GLN A 360 5.22 11.46 12.87
C GLN A 360 3.99 12.10 12.21
N GLY A 361 4.02 13.41 11.96
CA GLY A 361 2.89 14.14 11.38
C GLY A 361 2.56 13.69 9.97
N ASP A 362 3.56 13.62 9.11
CA ASP A 362 3.38 13.22 7.71
C ASP A 362 3.03 11.74 7.56
N ALA A 363 3.61 10.87 8.38
CA ALA A 363 3.24 9.45 8.42
C ALA A 363 1.76 9.26 8.77
N HIS A 364 1.24 9.98 9.78
CA HIS A 364 -0.18 9.95 10.11
C HIS A 364 -1.04 10.45 8.96
N THR A 365 -0.69 11.57 8.34
CA THR A 365 -1.43 12.13 7.20
C THR A 365 -1.45 11.17 6.00
N ILE A 366 -0.33 10.50 5.68
CA ILE A 366 -0.25 9.46 4.63
C ILE A 366 -1.24 8.32 4.95
N VAL A 367 -1.24 7.84 6.19
CA VAL A 367 -2.15 6.78 6.63
C VAL A 367 -3.61 7.23 6.55
N GLU A 368 -3.94 8.45 6.98
CA GLU A 368 -5.31 8.99 6.97
C GLU A 368 -5.86 9.19 5.56
N ASN A 369 -5.02 9.55 4.59
CA ASN A 369 -5.42 9.70 3.19
C ASN A 369 -5.81 8.38 2.53
N CYS A 370 -5.50 7.22 3.14
CA CYS A 370 -5.90 5.91 2.63
C CYS A 370 -7.18 5.42 3.32
N GLY A 371 -8.33 5.56 2.64
CA GLY A 371 -9.64 5.22 3.17
C GLY A 371 -9.93 3.73 3.26
N ASN A 372 -9.34 2.91 2.36
CA ASN A 372 -9.47 1.45 2.39
C ASN A 372 -8.33 0.86 3.22
N THR A 373 -8.65 0.07 4.22
CA THR A 373 -7.66 -0.41 5.20
C THR A 373 -7.75 -1.91 5.38
N LEU A 374 -6.64 -2.61 5.19
CA LEU A 374 -6.48 -4.02 5.57
C LEU A 374 -5.41 -4.12 6.66
N ILE A 375 -5.77 -4.69 7.79
CA ILE A 375 -4.88 -4.97 8.91
C ILE A 375 -4.74 -6.49 9.02
N LEU A 376 -3.54 -6.97 8.76
CA LEU A 376 -3.12 -8.36 8.96
C LEU A 376 -2.41 -8.48 10.31
N ARG A 377 -1.77 -9.63 10.60
CA ARG A 377 -0.98 -9.79 11.81
C ARG A 377 0.12 -8.74 11.88
N CYS A 378 0.15 -7.99 12.98
CA CYS A 378 1.15 -6.98 13.29
C CYS A 378 1.89 -7.36 14.57
N SER A 379 3.15 -6.90 14.70
CA SER A 379 3.94 -7.13 15.92
C SER A 379 3.75 -6.03 16.94
N ALA A 380 3.89 -6.42 18.22
CA ALA A 380 4.05 -5.50 19.34
C ALA A 380 5.47 -4.96 19.40
N SER A 381 5.65 -3.88 20.17
CA SER A 381 6.95 -3.39 20.68
C SER A 381 6.76 -2.87 22.11
N GLU A 382 7.86 -2.60 22.81
CA GLU A 382 7.82 -2.09 24.19
C GLU A 382 6.91 -0.85 24.36
N HIS A 383 6.78 -0.04 23.31
CA HIS A 383 5.94 1.15 23.31
C HIS A 383 4.61 0.94 22.55
N GLY A 384 4.11 -0.30 22.46
CA GLY A 384 2.84 -0.68 21.87
C GLY A 384 2.89 -1.11 20.40
N GLY A 385 3.86 -0.66 19.62
CA GLY A 385 4.11 -1.11 18.25
C GLY A 385 2.95 -0.94 17.26
N THR A 386 3.06 -1.64 16.14
CA THR A 386 2.08 -1.58 15.05
C THR A 386 0.76 -2.25 15.43
N SER A 387 0.77 -3.27 16.29
CA SER A 387 -0.47 -3.92 16.77
C SER A 387 -1.34 -2.97 17.58
N GLN A 388 -0.76 -2.17 18.49
CA GLN A 388 -1.49 -1.17 19.26
C GLN A 388 -1.98 -0.01 18.37
N PHE A 389 -1.15 0.43 17.42
CA PHE A 389 -1.57 1.42 16.42
C PHE A 389 -2.77 0.90 15.62
N ALA A 390 -2.74 -0.33 15.15
CA ALA A 390 -3.82 -0.96 14.40
C ALA A 390 -5.10 -1.13 15.23
N SER A 391 -4.99 -1.50 16.52
CA SER A 391 -6.12 -1.56 17.44
C SER A 391 -6.79 -0.18 17.61
N ARG A 392 -6.00 0.89 17.79
CA ARG A 392 -6.51 2.27 17.86
C ARG A 392 -7.14 2.72 16.53
N LEU A 393 -6.58 2.31 15.39
CA LEU A 393 -7.12 2.62 14.06
C LEU A 393 -8.47 1.95 13.81
N ILE A 394 -8.69 0.73 14.34
CA ILE A 394 -10.00 0.09 14.33
C ILE A 394 -10.99 0.89 15.18
N GLY A 395 -10.58 1.25 16.40
CA GLY A 395 -11.33 2.12 17.30
C GLY A 395 -12.04 1.39 18.43
N GLU A 396 -12.92 2.11 19.12
CA GLU A 396 -13.59 1.69 20.34
C GLU A 396 -15.07 1.40 20.11
N ARG A 397 -15.64 0.58 21.02
CA ARG A 397 -17.07 0.30 21.08
C ARG A 397 -17.59 0.46 22.50
N GLU A 398 -18.82 0.88 22.63
CA GLU A 398 -19.56 0.90 23.89
C GLU A 398 -20.54 -0.27 23.93
N VAL A 399 -20.44 -1.05 25.00
CA VAL A 399 -21.26 -2.24 25.22
C VAL A 399 -21.95 -2.14 26.57
N LEU A 400 -23.17 -2.69 26.62
CA LEU A 400 -23.86 -2.95 27.88
C LEU A 400 -23.59 -4.37 28.30
N ARG A 401 -22.89 -4.55 29.41
CA ARG A 401 -22.70 -5.83 30.07
C ARG A 401 -23.72 -6.02 31.15
N ARG A 402 -24.42 -7.15 31.15
CA ARG A 402 -25.30 -7.57 32.19
C ARG A 402 -24.55 -8.45 33.17
N GLN A 403 -24.42 -7.94 34.40
CA GLN A 403 -23.86 -8.71 35.50
C GLN A 403 -25.01 -9.31 36.29
N ILE A 404 -25.09 -10.63 36.32
CA ILE A 404 -26.13 -11.34 37.08
C ILE A 404 -25.46 -11.88 38.35
N SER A 405 -25.76 -11.25 39.48
CA SER A 405 -25.36 -11.74 40.78
C SER A 405 -26.45 -12.69 41.32
N ARG A 406 -26.08 -13.92 41.66
CA ARG A 406 -26.96 -14.89 42.26
C ARG A 406 -26.52 -15.10 43.72
N GLY A 407 -27.33 -14.57 44.64
CA GLY A 407 -27.19 -14.88 46.07
C GLY A 407 -28.04 -16.07 46.45
N SER A 408 -27.49 -17.04 47.14
CA SER A 408 -28.24 -18.10 47.82
C SER A 408 -27.89 -18.04 49.30
N ASP A 409 -28.82 -17.50 50.13
CA ASP A 409 -28.72 -17.61 51.57
C ASP A 409 -29.17 -19.01 52.00
N ARG A 410 -28.24 -19.78 52.54
CA ARG A 410 -28.52 -21.00 53.27
C ARG A 410 -28.53 -20.62 54.76
N GLU A 411 -29.67 -20.31 55.29
CA GLU A 411 -29.82 -20.27 56.73
C GLU A 411 -29.95 -21.70 57.27
N GLY A 412 -29.16 -21.99 58.30
CA GLY A 412 -29.00 -23.09 59.20
C GLY A 412 -29.72 -24.42 58.93
N LEU A 413 -29.09 -25.51 59.42
CA LEU A 413 -29.48 -26.90 59.23
C LEU A 413 -30.93 -27.30 59.64
N PHE A 414 -31.75 -26.34 60.17
CA PHE A 414 -33.10 -26.60 60.65
C PHE A 414 -34.19 -25.67 60.09
N ALA A 415 -33.92 -24.85 59.09
CA ALA A 415 -34.94 -23.95 58.54
C ALA A 415 -35.84 -24.68 57.51
N ARG A 416 -37.05 -24.96 57.90
CA ARG A 416 -38.13 -25.57 57.12
C ARG A 416 -38.74 -24.64 56.03
N ARG A 417 -38.08 -23.56 55.62
CA ARG A 417 -38.56 -22.66 54.56
C ARG A 417 -37.49 -22.53 53.49
N GLY A 418 -37.95 -22.70 52.25
CA GLY A 418 -37.14 -22.83 51.04
C GLY A 418 -36.10 -21.72 50.86
N ALA A 419 -34.93 -22.11 50.33
CA ALA A 419 -33.83 -21.24 49.99
C ALA A 419 -34.32 -20.03 49.16
N ARG A 420 -34.15 -18.85 49.71
CA ARG A 420 -34.46 -17.58 49.00
C ARG A 420 -33.39 -17.31 48.00
N ARG A 421 -33.65 -17.56 46.71
CA ARG A 421 -32.76 -17.24 45.61
C ARG A 421 -32.97 -15.75 45.24
N SER A 422 -32.01 -14.96 45.52
CA SER A 422 -31.93 -13.56 45.03
C SER A 422 -31.21 -13.50 43.71
N LYS A 423 -31.81 -12.91 42.69
CA LYS A 423 -31.19 -12.65 41.40
C LYS A 423 -31.18 -11.12 41.22
N ASN A 424 -29.99 -10.53 41.36
CA ASN A 424 -29.76 -9.14 41.04
C ASN A 424 -29.17 -8.99 39.65
N THR A 425 -29.73 -8.12 38.81
CA THR A 425 -29.25 -7.88 37.47
C THR A 425 -28.84 -6.41 37.38
N SER A 426 -27.57 -6.11 37.28
CA SER A 426 -27.06 -4.77 37.04
C SER A 426 -26.60 -4.66 35.56
N GLU A 427 -26.86 -3.50 34.96
CA GLU A 427 -26.38 -3.19 33.61
C GLU A 427 -25.28 -2.14 33.75
N GLN A 428 -24.09 -2.47 33.25
CA GLN A 428 -22.93 -1.58 33.25
C GLN A 428 -22.61 -1.19 31.82
N ARG A 429 -22.41 0.10 31.56
CA ARG A 429 -21.83 0.60 30.30
C ARG A 429 -20.31 0.54 30.39
N VAL A 430 -19.69 -0.10 29.40
CA VAL A 430 -18.23 -0.23 29.31
C VAL A 430 -17.80 0.23 27.92
N THR A 431 -16.84 1.15 27.86
CA THR A 431 -16.14 1.51 26.64
C THR A 431 -14.87 0.65 26.57
N GLU A 432 -14.69 -0.05 25.47
CA GLU A 432 -13.53 -0.93 25.24
C GLU A 432 -13.06 -0.86 23.81
N THR A 433 -11.79 -1.24 23.55
CA THR A 433 -11.29 -1.40 22.20
C THR A 433 -12.09 -2.46 21.47
N ALA A 434 -12.48 -2.18 20.22
CA ALA A 434 -13.28 -3.12 19.42
C ALA A 434 -12.50 -4.40 19.07
N VAL A 435 -11.17 -4.31 18.95
CA VAL A 435 -10.21 -5.40 18.74
C VAL A 435 -8.96 -5.10 19.56
N MET A 436 -8.55 -6.02 20.43
CA MET A 436 -7.34 -5.86 21.24
C MET A 436 -6.07 -6.04 20.39
N SER A 437 -4.96 -5.40 20.80
CA SER A 437 -3.67 -5.58 20.13
C SER A 437 -3.22 -7.04 20.10
N SER A 438 -3.45 -7.79 21.18
CA SER A 438 -3.16 -9.22 21.27
C SER A 438 -3.94 -10.08 20.28
N GLU A 439 -5.18 -9.68 19.94
CA GLU A 439 -5.97 -10.38 18.90
C GLU A 439 -5.35 -10.15 17.51
N ILE A 440 -4.81 -8.94 17.25
CA ILE A 440 -4.12 -8.62 16.00
C ILE A 440 -2.80 -9.38 15.90
N GLU A 441 -2.07 -9.50 16.99
CA GLU A 441 -0.82 -10.27 17.09
C GLU A 441 -1.04 -11.77 16.86
N GLY A 442 -2.17 -12.29 17.33
CA GLY A 442 -2.58 -13.69 17.21
C GLY A 442 -3.26 -14.06 15.88
N LEU A 443 -3.39 -13.12 14.92
CA LEU A 443 -4.04 -13.43 13.64
C LEU A 443 -3.27 -14.50 12.86
N PRO A 444 -3.97 -15.51 12.31
CA PRO A 444 -3.37 -16.44 11.34
C PRO A 444 -2.96 -15.71 10.06
N ASP A 445 -2.04 -16.31 9.29
CA ASP A 445 -1.70 -15.80 7.96
C ASP A 445 -2.95 -15.76 7.06
N PHE A 446 -3.00 -14.80 6.15
CA PHE A 446 -4.13 -14.55 5.25
C PHE A 446 -5.46 -14.24 5.96
N CYS A 447 -5.40 -13.85 7.23
CA CYS A 447 -6.54 -13.38 8.02
C CYS A 447 -6.30 -11.94 8.47
N GLY A 448 -7.37 -11.14 8.50
CA GLY A 448 -7.24 -9.75 8.88
C GLY A 448 -8.56 -9.03 9.12
N TYR A 449 -8.46 -7.75 9.40
CA TYR A 449 -9.57 -6.83 9.53
C TYR A 449 -9.57 -5.87 8.34
N LEU A 450 -10.65 -5.88 7.58
CA LEU A 450 -10.83 -5.03 6.39
C LEU A 450 -11.90 -3.99 6.63
N LYS A 451 -11.60 -2.76 6.26
CA LYS A 451 -12.58 -1.66 6.13
C LYS A 451 -12.46 -1.05 4.74
N VAL A 452 -13.54 -1.10 3.99
CA VAL A 452 -13.69 -0.34 2.75
C VAL A 452 -14.22 1.05 3.09
N ALA A 453 -13.76 2.07 2.41
CA ALA A 453 -13.99 3.47 2.75
C ALA A 453 -15.48 3.86 2.87
N SER A 454 -16.36 3.29 2.04
CA SER A 454 -17.82 3.51 2.13
C SER A 454 -18.53 2.64 3.17
N ALA A 455 -17.83 1.67 3.78
CA ALA A 455 -18.42 0.78 4.76
C ALA A 455 -18.40 1.42 6.16
N SER A 456 -19.50 1.27 6.90
CA SER A 456 -19.60 1.71 8.29
C SER A 456 -19.02 0.73 9.31
N GLU A 457 -18.72 -0.48 8.88
CA GLU A 457 -18.32 -1.58 9.75
C GLU A 457 -17.00 -2.20 9.26
N TRP A 458 -16.20 -2.75 10.17
CA TRP A 458 -15.06 -3.58 9.87
C TRP A 458 -15.50 -5.03 9.61
N LEU A 459 -14.80 -5.69 8.71
CA LEU A 459 -15.02 -7.10 8.38
C LEU A 459 -13.79 -7.90 8.78
N LYS A 460 -13.95 -8.93 9.58
CA LYS A 460 -12.91 -9.96 9.75
C LYS A 460 -12.93 -10.84 8.51
N VAL A 461 -11.85 -10.81 7.78
CA VAL A 461 -11.69 -11.47 6.48
C VAL A 461 -10.67 -12.60 6.56
N SER A 462 -10.86 -13.59 5.71
CA SER A 462 -9.91 -14.67 5.44
C SER A 462 -9.90 -14.86 3.93
N PHE A 463 -8.72 -14.87 3.33
CA PHE A 463 -8.53 -15.05 1.90
C PHE A 463 -7.48 -16.14 1.64
N GLU A 464 -7.52 -16.70 0.46
CA GLU A 464 -6.61 -17.77 0.10
C GLU A 464 -5.36 -17.22 -0.59
N ARG A 465 -4.26 -17.93 -0.44
CA ARG A 465 -3.09 -17.69 -1.26
C ARG A 465 -3.52 -17.93 -2.71
N SER A 466 -3.52 -16.89 -3.54
CA SER A 466 -3.79 -17.05 -4.97
C SER A 466 -2.85 -18.14 -5.48
N ARG A 467 -3.42 -19.24 -5.95
CA ARG A 467 -2.64 -20.24 -6.69
C ARG A 467 -2.10 -19.48 -7.89
N SER A 468 -0.81 -19.19 -7.87
CA SER A 468 -0.15 -18.77 -9.09
C SER A 468 -0.50 -19.82 -10.12
N SER A 469 -1.32 -19.45 -11.11
CA SER A 469 -1.31 -20.22 -12.35
C SER A 469 0.15 -20.23 -12.74
N ASP A 470 0.75 -21.40 -12.73
CA ASP A 470 2.16 -21.64 -13.06
C ASP A 470 2.45 -21.09 -14.47
N ARG A 471 2.60 -19.76 -14.57
CA ARG A 471 3.30 -19.10 -15.66
C ARG A 471 4.77 -18.96 -15.28
N SER A 472 5.33 -20.02 -14.68
CA SER A 472 6.77 -20.21 -14.46
C SER A 472 7.59 -20.23 -15.77
N GLY A 473 6.94 -19.83 -16.89
CA GLY A 473 7.57 -19.69 -18.20
C GLY A 473 8.37 -18.41 -18.41
N MET A 474 8.27 -17.37 -17.56
CA MET A 474 8.82 -16.06 -17.93
C MET A 474 10.32 -15.94 -17.73
N HIS A 475 10.84 -16.36 -16.57
CA HIS A 475 12.31 -16.47 -16.43
C HIS A 475 12.91 -17.52 -17.37
N GLY A 476 12.15 -18.55 -17.74
CA GLY A 476 12.53 -19.52 -18.75
C GLY A 476 12.50 -18.97 -20.18
N ARG A 477 11.46 -18.24 -20.57
CA ARG A 477 11.34 -17.63 -21.93
C ARG A 477 12.33 -16.50 -22.14
N LEU A 478 12.54 -15.64 -21.14
CA LEU A 478 13.55 -14.58 -21.22
C LEU A 478 14.99 -15.14 -21.27
N ARG A 479 15.29 -16.27 -20.61
CA ARG A 479 16.57 -16.97 -20.73
C ARG A 479 16.76 -17.67 -22.07
N LEU A 480 15.70 -18.16 -22.70
CA LEU A 480 15.79 -18.84 -24.00
C LEU A 480 16.06 -17.86 -25.15
N GLU A 481 15.45 -16.65 -25.11
CA GLU A 481 15.70 -15.61 -26.12
C GLU A 481 17.10 -15.00 -26.03
N SER A 482 17.70 -14.89 -24.83
CA SER A 482 19.07 -14.41 -24.67
C SER A 482 20.13 -15.38 -25.23
N LYS A 483 19.83 -16.68 -25.38
CA LYS A 483 20.71 -17.66 -25.98
C LYS A 483 20.74 -17.64 -27.53
N HIS A 484 19.75 -16.98 -28.16
CA HIS A 484 19.66 -16.90 -29.62
C HIS A 484 20.24 -15.62 -30.23
N GLN A 485 20.65 -14.66 -29.42
CA GLN A 485 21.40 -13.48 -29.86
C GLN A 485 22.91 -13.73 -29.66
N ARG A 486 23.49 -14.66 -30.42
CA ARG A 486 24.96 -14.68 -30.65
C ARG A 486 25.28 -13.53 -31.60
N PRO A 487 26.31 -12.71 -31.32
CA PRO A 487 26.75 -11.71 -32.26
C PRO A 487 27.30 -12.43 -33.52
N LEU A 488 26.80 -12.05 -34.68
CA LEU A 488 27.45 -12.29 -35.93
C LEU A 488 28.80 -11.58 -35.87
N ARG A 489 29.87 -12.33 -36.17
CA ARG A 489 31.24 -11.84 -36.23
C ARG A 489 31.42 -10.77 -37.30
#